data_8d6576f5e01d2725a8db787b28a530dc
#
_entry.id   8d6576f5e01d2725a8db787b28a530dc
#
_cell.length_a   1.000
_cell.length_b   1.000
_cell.length_c   1.000
_cell.angle_alpha   90.00
_cell.angle_beta   90.00
_cell.angle_gamma   90.00
#
_symmetry.space_group_name_H-M   'P 1'
#
loop_
_entity.id
_entity.type
_entity.pdbx_description
1 polymer ?
#
loop_
_entity_poly.entity_id
_entity_poly.type
_entity_poly.pdbx_seq_one_letter_code
_entity_poly.pdbx_strand_id
1 'polypeptide(L)'
;LIDNPALMIATILWIFFIPNAVKLFYRFVRNNRQFIEKDLRRIQNDPKIIFQITTKSATKTTVVKRGIQSIIESCKSTNYSKYDILVVTEDINDEKTLKTMPCEVLCVERSYSPNAIKKARALQFAILHRRKLKKQNSDHWIFHMDDESYVVPQTVLSILKFIREKRGIASEGPIFYPLKFEKANRITALAESMRAFGCFECVTHMHNPPPIHMHGSNLLVRSDVEDKIGWEFGPILAEDQRFGYELFKKYGRNSMGWHGGILLEQPPLNIKDHFMQRRRWVIGNLQNIENFSKFFKFRLIYKCTSFFLGFVSGVISLGLAMYINIPKVASVFSYASFDWNNNIAFDVFVWFDRLTHINSSYNEIFRPLTDIQIFDSTLALILLFSSTVWLLSYQVGLFLNLKYTKIGWFKKIILHIQTLILAPFLGLLESFPAFYSVIEFYFHKLMRHNKIKSYDFYVIEK
;
A
#
# COMPACT_ATOMS: atom_id res chain seq x y z
N LEU A 1 -25.53 -24.64 -4.40
CA LEU A 1 -25.45 -23.16 -4.55
C LEU A 1 -26.84 -22.54 -4.78
N ILE A 2 -27.66 -23.10 -5.66
CA ILE A 2 -28.96 -22.54 -6.05
C ILE A 2 -29.97 -22.56 -4.90
N ASP A 3 -29.87 -23.55 -4.01
CA ASP A 3 -30.79 -23.72 -2.88
C ASP A 3 -30.49 -22.81 -1.67
N ASN A 4 -29.40 -22.06 -1.70
CA ASN A 4 -29.02 -21.12 -0.64
C ASN A 4 -28.81 -19.71 -1.19
N PRO A 5 -29.81 -18.80 -1.08
CA PRO A 5 -29.73 -17.44 -1.60
C PRO A 5 -28.53 -16.65 -1.08
N ALA A 6 -28.14 -16.85 0.18
CA ALA A 6 -27.00 -16.14 0.76
C ALA A 6 -25.66 -16.58 0.15
N LEU A 7 -25.52 -17.89 -0.13
CA LEU A 7 -24.36 -18.43 -0.81
C LEU A 7 -24.30 -17.94 -2.26
N MET A 8 -25.44 -17.85 -2.93
CA MET A 8 -25.53 -17.31 -4.29
C MET A 8 -25.11 -15.83 -4.32
N ILE A 9 -25.60 -15.00 -3.39
CA ILE A 9 -25.21 -13.60 -3.28
C ILE A 9 -23.70 -13.46 -3.02
N ALA A 10 -23.17 -14.22 -2.06
CA ALA A 10 -21.73 -14.23 -1.77
C ALA A 10 -20.91 -14.59 -3.02
N THR A 11 -21.35 -15.61 -3.76
CA THR A 11 -20.70 -16.07 -4.99
C THR A 11 -20.72 -14.99 -6.07
N ILE A 12 -21.85 -14.33 -6.31
CA ILE A 12 -21.96 -13.23 -7.27
C ILE A 12 -21.03 -12.09 -6.90
N LEU A 13 -20.95 -11.74 -5.62
CA LEU A 13 -20.03 -10.70 -5.14
C LEU A 13 -18.56 -11.12 -5.36
N TRP A 14 -18.21 -12.40 -5.14
CA TRP A 14 -16.86 -12.90 -5.39
C TRP A 14 -16.50 -12.93 -6.88
N ILE A 15 -17.42 -13.24 -7.77
CA ILE A 15 -17.21 -13.18 -9.22
C ILE A 15 -16.73 -11.80 -9.65
N PHE A 16 -17.24 -10.75 -9.01
CA PHE A 16 -16.80 -9.37 -9.26
C PHE A 16 -15.30 -9.15 -9.00
N PHE A 17 -14.67 -9.94 -8.13
CA PHE A 17 -13.24 -9.83 -7.79
C PHE A 17 -12.33 -10.68 -8.66
N ILE A 18 -12.86 -11.63 -9.43
CA ILE A 18 -12.05 -12.51 -10.29
C ILE A 18 -11.16 -11.70 -11.26
N PRO A 19 -11.68 -10.68 -11.98
CA PRO A 19 -10.84 -9.85 -12.84
C PRO A 19 -9.69 -9.18 -12.08
N ASN A 20 -9.91 -8.79 -10.82
CA ASN A 20 -8.86 -8.21 -9.99
C ASN A 20 -7.82 -9.26 -9.60
N ALA A 21 -8.20 -10.48 -9.26
CA ALA A 21 -7.27 -11.57 -8.93
C ALA A 21 -6.41 -11.94 -10.14
N VAL A 22 -7.03 -12.15 -11.31
CA VAL A 22 -6.31 -12.44 -12.58
C VAL A 22 -5.33 -11.34 -12.91
N LYS A 23 -5.76 -10.08 -12.81
CA LYS A 23 -4.94 -8.90 -13.08
C LYS A 23 -3.79 -8.76 -12.09
N LEU A 24 -4.02 -9.04 -10.81
CA LEU A 24 -3.02 -8.98 -9.75
C LEU A 24 -1.95 -10.06 -9.96
N PHE A 25 -2.37 -11.30 -10.24
CA PHE A 25 -1.48 -12.41 -10.56
C PHE A 25 -0.64 -12.13 -11.82
N TYR A 26 -1.28 -11.68 -12.90
CA TYR A 26 -0.59 -11.31 -14.13
C TYR A 26 0.47 -10.22 -13.89
N ARG A 27 0.14 -9.19 -13.12
CA ARG A 27 1.07 -8.12 -12.79
C ARG A 27 2.24 -8.60 -11.94
N PHE A 28 1.98 -9.47 -10.99
CA PHE A 28 3.03 -10.10 -10.19
C PHE A 28 4.01 -10.88 -11.08
N VAL A 29 3.53 -11.76 -11.93
CA VAL A 29 4.37 -12.56 -12.81
C VAL A 29 5.14 -11.68 -13.79
N ARG A 30 4.47 -10.74 -14.43
CA ARG A 30 5.06 -9.85 -15.43
C ARG A 30 6.12 -8.92 -14.84
N ASN A 31 5.81 -8.29 -13.70
CA ASN A 31 6.62 -7.22 -13.13
C ASN A 31 7.71 -7.71 -12.17
N ASN A 32 7.72 -8.98 -11.80
CA ASN A 32 8.66 -9.52 -10.82
C ASN A 32 10.14 -9.25 -11.18
N ARG A 33 10.48 -9.31 -12.48
CA ARG A 33 11.85 -9.04 -12.96
C ARG A 33 12.26 -7.57 -12.85
N GLN A 34 11.31 -6.64 -12.94
CA GLN A 34 11.54 -5.19 -12.93
C GLN A 34 11.25 -4.55 -11.56
N PHE A 35 10.73 -5.34 -10.62
CA PHE A 35 10.22 -4.85 -9.34
C PHE A 35 11.32 -4.18 -8.50
N ILE A 36 12.47 -4.83 -8.40
CA ILE A 36 13.67 -4.31 -7.74
C ILE A 36 14.75 -4.18 -8.80
N GLU A 37 15.38 -3.01 -8.89
CA GLU A 37 16.45 -2.78 -9.84
C GLU A 37 17.66 -3.64 -9.53
N LYS A 38 18.24 -4.22 -10.57
CA LYS A 38 19.41 -5.10 -10.52
C LYS A 38 20.57 -4.46 -11.30
N ASP A 39 21.74 -5.08 -11.24
CA ASP A 39 22.95 -4.63 -11.93
C ASP A 39 23.31 -3.16 -11.64
N LEU A 40 23.32 -2.83 -10.36
CA LEU A 40 23.58 -1.50 -9.86
C LEU A 40 25.10 -1.25 -9.84
N ARG A 41 25.57 -0.53 -10.84
CA ARG A 41 26.97 -0.09 -10.92
C ARG A 41 27.06 1.41 -10.73
N ARG A 42 28.07 1.85 -9.99
CA ARG A 42 28.40 3.24 -9.90
C ARG A 42 29.05 3.73 -11.19
N ILE A 43 28.57 4.84 -11.74
CA ILE A 43 29.12 5.52 -12.91
C ILE A 43 29.40 6.97 -12.53
N GLN A 44 30.44 7.58 -13.07
CA GLN A 44 30.76 9.01 -12.88
C GLN A 44 29.78 9.91 -13.63
N ASN A 45 29.70 11.20 -13.25
CA ASN A 45 28.75 12.20 -13.76
C ASN A 45 27.31 12.06 -13.25
N ASP A 46 27.17 11.97 -11.95
CA ASP A 46 25.87 11.89 -11.31
C ASP A 46 25.12 13.23 -11.31
N PRO A 47 23.78 13.21 -11.49
CA PRO A 47 22.92 14.37 -11.29
C PRO A 47 22.90 14.78 -9.82
N LYS A 48 22.42 15.98 -9.53
CA LYS A 48 22.16 16.43 -8.15
C LYS A 48 20.80 15.95 -7.66
N ILE A 49 20.76 15.29 -6.50
CA ILE A 49 19.53 14.82 -5.86
C ILE A 49 19.31 15.62 -4.57
N ILE A 50 18.10 16.17 -4.40
CA ILE A 50 17.63 16.77 -3.16
C ILE A 50 16.71 15.74 -2.50
N PHE A 51 17.16 15.13 -1.41
CA PHE A 51 16.31 14.28 -0.57
C PHE A 51 15.42 15.17 0.28
N GLN A 52 14.13 15.20 -0.03
CA GLN A 52 13.17 16.07 0.65
C GLN A 52 12.31 15.25 1.61
N ILE A 53 12.50 15.47 2.92
CA ILE A 53 11.70 14.88 3.98
C ILE A 53 10.62 15.87 4.38
N THR A 54 9.36 15.46 4.36
CA THR A 54 8.24 16.31 4.77
C THR A 54 7.65 15.80 6.08
N THR A 55 7.63 16.63 7.10
CA THR A 55 7.11 16.31 8.43
C THR A 55 6.18 17.42 8.95
N LYS A 56 5.36 17.09 9.94
CA LYS A 56 4.42 18.06 10.52
C LYS A 56 4.93 18.66 11.84
N SER A 57 5.65 17.90 12.66
CA SER A 57 5.85 18.29 14.06
C SER A 57 7.12 17.73 14.71
N ALA A 58 7.68 18.49 15.64
CA ALA A 58 8.88 18.21 16.44
C ALA A 58 8.84 16.89 17.23
N THR A 59 7.68 16.38 17.58
CA THR A 59 7.53 15.09 18.27
C THR A 59 8.09 13.91 17.47
N LYS A 60 8.34 14.13 16.17
CA LYS A 60 8.88 13.14 15.23
C LYS A 60 10.36 13.28 14.93
N THR A 61 11.07 14.17 15.61
CA THR A 61 12.48 14.46 15.31
C THR A 61 13.40 13.24 15.35
N THR A 62 13.16 12.29 16.26
CA THR A 62 13.95 11.04 16.31
C THR A 62 13.77 10.20 15.06
N VAL A 63 12.57 10.19 14.50
CA VAL A 63 12.25 9.45 13.25
C VAL A 63 12.89 10.16 12.07
N VAL A 64 12.77 11.48 11.99
CA VAL A 64 13.41 12.32 10.96
C VAL A 64 14.93 12.20 11.00
N LYS A 65 15.55 12.25 12.19
CA LYS A 65 17.01 12.04 12.37
C LYS A 65 17.45 10.68 11.81
N ARG A 66 16.69 9.62 12.05
CA ARG A 66 16.94 8.29 11.46
C ARG A 66 16.90 8.33 9.93
N GLY A 67 15.90 9.03 9.34
CA GLY A 67 15.79 9.24 7.90
C GLY A 67 17.00 9.96 7.32
N ILE A 68 17.41 11.10 7.93
CA ILE A 68 18.60 11.86 7.54
C ILE A 68 19.85 10.98 7.61
N GLN A 69 20.05 10.27 8.71
CA GLN A 69 21.20 9.38 8.89
C GLN A 69 21.24 8.27 7.82
N SER A 70 20.09 7.71 7.47
CA SER A 70 20.01 6.69 6.42
C SER A 70 20.41 7.21 5.04
N ILE A 71 20.09 8.46 4.72
CA ILE A 71 20.52 9.10 3.47
C ILE A 71 22.03 9.25 3.47
N ILE A 72 22.60 9.81 4.56
CA ILE A 72 24.06 10.03 4.67
C ILE A 72 24.83 8.72 4.53
N GLU A 73 24.43 7.67 5.27
CA GLU A 73 25.05 6.36 5.23
C GLU A 73 24.94 5.70 3.85
N SER A 74 23.77 5.80 3.22
CA SER A 74 23.54 5.23 1.88
C SER A 74 24.33 5.96 0.80
N CYS A 75 24.40 7.28 0.85
CA CYS A 75 25.19 8.08 -0.07
C CYS A 75 26.69 7.82 0.13
N LYS A 76 27.16 7.75 1.39
CA LYS A 76 28.54 7.41 1.72
C LYS A 76 28.94 6.02 1.21
N SER A 77 28.13 5.01 1.48
CA SER A 77 28.39 3.61 1.07
C SER A 77 28.40 3.41 -0.43
N THR A 78 27.71 4.29 -1.18
CA THR A 78 27.69 4.30 -2.64
C THR A 78 28.67 5.30 -3.26
N ASN A 79 29.49 5.99 -2.46
CA ASN A 79 30.38 7.06 -2.88
C ASN A 79 29.66 8.17 -3.66
N TYR A 80 28.41 8.45 -3.37
CA TYR A 80 27.63 9.52 -4.00
C TYR A 80 27.68 10.78 -3.15
N SER A 81 28.18 11.89 -3.73
CA SER A 81 28.42 13.16 -2.99
C SER A 81 27.59 14.33 -3.48
N LYS A 82 26.90 14.21 -4.63
CA LYS A 82 26.11 15.32 -5.20
C LYS A 82 24.67 15.34 -4.69
N TYR A 83 24.47 15.44 -3.38
CA TYR A 83 23.15 15.50 -2.78
C TYR A 83 23.01 16.61 -1.78
N ASP A 84 21.78 17.08 -1.59
CA ASP A 84 21.32 17.91 -0.47
C ASP A 84 20.24 17.16 0.31
N ILE A 85 20.08 17.50 1.58
CA ILE A 85 18.96 17.00 2.41
C ILE A 85 18.15 18.22 2.83
N LEU A 86 16.87 18.23 2.45
CA LEU A 86 15.91 19.29 2.80
C LEU A 86 14.82 18.69 3.69
N VAL A 87 14.68 19.21 4.90
CA VAL A 87 13.58 18.88 5.81
C VAL A 87 12.56 20.01 5.77
N VAL A 88 11.34 19.71 5.35
CA VAL A 88 10.23 20.66 5.31
C VAL A 88 9.29 20.35 6.49
N THR A 89 9.12 21.33 7.38
CA THR A 89 8.34 21.17 8.62
C THR A 89 7.38 22.34 8.85
N GLU A 90 6.31 22.09 9.63
CA GLU A 90 5.41 23.15 10.10
C GLU A 90 5.74 23.61 11.55
N ASP A 91 6.74 22.99 12.19
CA ASP A 91 7.12 23.28 13.57
C ASP A 91 8.50 23.97 13.63
N ILE A 92 8.51 25.20 14.11
CA ILE A 92 9.74 26.00 14.25
C ILE A 92 10.76 25.38 15.23
N ASN A 93 10.32 24.55 16.16
CA ASN A 93 11.22 23.86 17.09
C ASN A 93 12.07 22.79 16.41
N ASP A 94 11.61 22.26 15.26
CA ASP A 94 12.36 21.28 14.48
C ASP A 94 13.66 21.86 13.95
N GLU A 95 13.69 23.15 13.59
CA GLU A 95 14.91 23.81 13.15
C GLU A 95 16.00 23.76 14.24
N LYS A 96 15.63 24.07 15.50
CA LYS A 96 16.56 23.97 16.63
C LYS A 96 17.02 22.55 16.89
N THR A 97 16.09 21.58 16.82
CA THR A 97 16.35 20.17 17.14
C THR A 97 17.20 19.47 16.08
N LEU A 98 17.09 19.91 14.82
CA LEU A 98 17.83 19.34 13.69
C LEU A 98 19.09 20.12 13.33
N LYS A 99 19.38 21.25 14.03
CA LYS A 99 20.54 22.14 13.76
C LYS A 99 21.89 21.41 13.72
N THR A 100 22.02 20.31 14.45
CA THR A 100 23.24 19.50 14.49
C THR A 100 23.37 18.51 13.34
N MET A 101 22.31 18.34 12.55
CA MET A 101 22.29 17.40 11.41
C MET A 101 22.72 18.13 10.12
N PRO A 102 23.42 17.46 9.20
CA PRO A 102 23.83 18.04 7.92
C PRO A 102 22.64 18.11 6.95
N CYS A 103 21.65 18.92 7.27
CA CYS A 103 20.46 19.14 6.46
C CYS A 103 20.03 20.61 6.52
N GLU A 104 19.39 21.07 5.46
CA GLU A 104 18.67 22.34 5.44
C GLU A 104 17.27 22.10 6.03
N VAL A 105 16.83 22.94 6.97
CA VAL A 105 15.50 22.88 7.57
C VAL A 105 14.69 24.08 7.09
N LEU A 106 13.56 23.79 6.45
CA LEU A 106 12.63 24.78 5.93
C LEU A 106 11.34 24.74 6.74
N CYS A 107 11.15 25.74 7.60
CA CYS A 107 9.90 25.88 8.35
C CYS A 107 8.87 26.62 7.50
N VAL A 108 7.69 26.00 7.32
CA VAL A 108 6.58 26.59 6.58
C VAL A 108 5.94 27.71 7.40
N GLU A 109 6.02 28.92 6.91
CA GLU A 109 5.47 30.10 7.58
C GLU A 109 3.98 29.96 7.85
N ARG A 110 3.53 30.36 9.05
CA ARG A 110 2.09 30.33 9.39
C ARG A 110 1.26 31.26 8.50
N SER A 111 1.84 32.36 8.05
CA SER A 111 1.27 33.34 7.12
C SER A 111 1.06 32.78 5.71
N TYR A 112 1.81 31.74 5.32
CA TYR A 112 1.68 31.13 4.02
C TYR A 112 0.37 30.32 3.94
N SER A 113 -0.62 30.86 3.23
CA SER A 113 -1.98 30.32 3.15
C SER A 113 -2.41 30.06 1.69
N PRO A 114 -1.85 29.06 1.01
CA PRO A 114 -2.30 28.64 -0.32
C PRO A 114 -3.64 27.91 -0.24
N ASN A 115 -4.25 27.60 -1.40
CA ASN A 115 -5.43 26.74 -1.45
C ASN A 115 -5.10 25.29 -1.07
N ALA A 116 -3.85 24.85 -1.28
CA ALA A 116 -3.37 23.54 -0.87
C ALA A 116 -3.30 23.41 0.66
N ILE A 117 -3.63 22.22 1.16
CA ILE A 117 -3.65 21.93 2.60
C ILE A 117 -2.60 20.87 2.97
N LYS A 118 -2.20 20.83 4.24
CA LYS A 118 -1.39 19.76 4.85
C LYS A 118 -0.06 19.53 4.09
N LYS A 119 0.21 18.27 3.68
CA LYS A 119 1.45 17.91 2.98
C LYS A 119 1.62 18.71 1.69
N ALA A 120 0.56 18.88 0.89
CA ALA A 120 0.60 19.66 -0.33
C ALA A 120 1.01 21.14 -0.10
N ARG A 121 0.55 21.76 1.01
CA ARG A 121 0.97 23.10 1.43
C ARG A 121 2.47 23.16 1.68
N ALA A 122 3.01 22.18 2.39
CA ALA A 122 4.45 22.10 2.68
C ALA A 122 5.28 21.86 1.41
N LEU A 123 4.82 20.97 0.53
CA LEU A 123 5.47 20.68 -0.75
C LEU A 123 5.48 21.92 -1.66
N GLN A 124 4.37 22.66 -1.73
CA GLN A 124 4.29 23.90 -2.50
C GLN A 124 5.23 24.99 -1.94
N PHE A 125 5.34 25.10 -0.62
CA PHE A 125 6.29 26.03 0.01
C PHE A 125 7.74 25.68 -0.31
N ALA A 126 8.07 24.39 -0.36
CA ALA A 126 9.40 23.91 -0.76
C ALA A 126 9.74 24.27 -2.21
N ILE A 127 8.76 24.25 -3.13
CA ILE A 127 8.97 24.73 -4.49
C ILE A 127 9.35 26.21 -4.49
N LEU A 128 8.61 27.05 -3.76
CA LEU A 128 8.90 28.48 -3.68
C LEU A 128 10.31 28.76 -3.12
N HIS A 129 10.72 27.97 -2.12
CA HIS A 129 12.06 28.04 -1.58
C HIS A 129 13.14 27.68 -2.62
N ARG A 130 12.95 26.57 -3.35
CA ARG A 130 13.88 26.16 -4.43
C ARG A 130 13.94 27.19 -5.58
N ARG A 131 12.84 27.90 -5.87
CA ARG A 131 12.83 29.02 -6.83
C ARG A 131 13.76 30.16 -6.37
N LYS A 132 13.68 30.54 -5.11
CA LYS A 132 14.58 31.57 -4.52
C LYS A 132 16.06 31.18 -4.66
N LEU A 133 16.36 29.88 -4.51
CA LEU A 133 17.72 29.33 -4.62
C LEU A 133 18.13 28.97 -6.07
N LYS A 134 17.30 29.24 -7.07
CA LYS A 134 17.53 28.90 -8.49
C LYS A 134 17.85 27.42 -8.71
N LYS A 135 17.24 26.52 -7.91
CA LYS A 135 17.40 25.05 -7.99
C LYS A 135 16.34 24.37 -8.85
N GLN A 136 15.50 25.11 -9.58
CA GLN A 136 14.47 24.59 -10.49
C GLN A 136 15.04 24.43 -11.91
N ASN A 137 15.87 23.43 -12.11
CA ASN A 137 16.47 23.12 -13.41
C ASN A 137 16.43 21.61 -13.70
N SER A 138 16.81 21.24 -14.91
CA SER A 138 16.83 19.83 -15.35
C SER A 138 17.91 18.96 -14.71
N ASP A 139 18.92 19.57 -14.08
CA ASP A 139 20.04 18.85 -13.49
C ASP A 139 19.79 18.47 -12.03
N HIS A 140 18.74 19.05 -11.44
CA HIS A 140 18.31 18.76 -10.07
C HIS A 140 17.10 17.81 -10.08
N TRP A 141 17.14 16.84 -9.19
CA TRP A 141 16.06 15.89 -8.95
C TRP A 141 15.64 15.93 -7.50
N ILE A 142 14.34 15.83 -7.25
CA ILE A 142 13.77 15.80 -5.91
C ILE A 142 13.35 14.37 -5.62
N PHE A 143 13.82 13.84 -4.51
CA PHE A 143 13.39 12.55 -4.00
C PHE A 143 12.55 12.76 -2.74
N HIS A 144 11.23 12.60 -2.88
CA HIS A 144 10.29 12.81 -1.80
C HIS A 144 10.28 11.62 -0.83
N MET A 145 10.29 11.95 0.45
CA MET A 145 10.25 11.01 1.56
C MET A 145 9.25 11.48 2.62
N ASP A 146 8.56 10.52 3.22
CA ASP A 146 7.83 10.76 4.46
C ASP A 146 8.81 10.76 5.66
N ASP A 147 8.37 11.28 6.79
CA ASP A 147 9.23 11.46 7.96
C ASP A 147 9.75 10.14 8.57
N GLU A 148 9.02 9.02 8.39
CA GLU A 148 9.45 7.68 8.82
C GLU A 148 10.29 6.90 7.81
N SER A 149 10.47 7.42 6.62
CA SER A 149 11.16 6.73 5.53
C SER A 149 12.65 6.53 5.82
N TYR A 150 13.18 5.40 5.36
CA TYR A 150 14.58 5.00 5.49
C TYR A 150 15.14 4.58 4.13
N VAL A 151 16.19 5.25 3.69
CA VAL A 151 16.90 4.97 2.43
C VAL A 151 17.94 3.88 2.64
N VAL A 152 18.08 3.00 1.67
CA VAL A 152 19.14 2.00 1.63
C VAL A 152 20.09 2.26 0.44
N PRO A 153 21.33 1.78 0.45
CA PRO A 153 22.30 2.04 -0.63
C PRO A 153 21.78 1.66 -2.04
N GLN A 154 21.00 0.58 -2.10
CA GLN A 154 20.35 0.13 -3.34
C GLN A 154 19.40 1.20 -3.90
N THR A 155 18.70 1.97 -3.05
CA THR A 155 17.79 3.06 -3.46
C THR A 155 18.57 4.14 -4.21
N VAL A 156 19.69 4.59 -3.65
CA VAL A 156 20.54 5.64 -4.25
C VAL A 156 21.02 5.20 -5.64
N LEU A 157 21.57 3.99 -5.75
CA LEU A 157 22.06 3.46 -7.03
C LEU A 157 20.94 3.30 -8.07
N SER A 158 19.76 2.87 -7.65
CA SER A 158 18.60 2.69 -8.54
C SER A 158 18.10 4.02 -9.10
N ILE A 159 18.01 5.05 -8.25
CA ILE A 159 17.64 6.40 -8.67
C ILE A 159 18.64 6.95 -9.67
N LEU A 160 19.94 6.85 -9.38
CA LEU A 160 21.00 7.29 -10.27
C LEU A 160 20.96 6.56 -11.63
N LYS A 161 20.72 5.25 -11.62
CA LYS A 161 20.56 4.46 -12.85
C LYS A 161 19.35 4.92 -13.66
N PHE A 162 18.20 5.13 -13.01
CA PHE A 162 16.98 5.63 -13.66
C PHE A 162 17.21 6.95 -14.37
N ILE A 163 17.84 7.91 -13.70
CA ILE A 163 18.10 9.25 -14.25
C ILE A 163 19.06 9.16 -15.45
N ARG A 164 20.14 8.41 -15.34
CA ARG A 164 21.14 8.25 -16.40
C ARG A 164 20.58 7.58 -17.64
N GLU A 165 19.72 6.59 -17.48
CA GLU A 165 19.10 5.88 -18.59
C GLU A 165 17.91 6.66 -19.18
N LYS A 166 17.60 7.85 -18.65
CA LYS A 166 16.54 8.75 -19.12
C LYS A 166 15.18 8.04 -19.25
N ARG A 167 14.87 7.16 -18.31
CA ARG A 167 13.64 6.33 -18.32
C ARG A 167 12.35 7.13 -18.07
N GLY A 168 12.44 8.44 -17.78
CA GLY A 168 11.32 9.34 -17.51
C GLY A 168 11.77 10.60 -16.79
N ILE A 169 10.82 11.45 -16.43
CA ILE A 169 11.02 12.69 -15.67
C ILE A 169 10.44 12.61 -14.26
N ALA A 170 9.72 11.55 -13.96
CA ALA A 170 9.29 11.16 -12.62
C ALA A 170 9.27 9.63 -12.51
N SER A 171 9.45 9.12 -11.30
CA SER A 171 9.44 7.66 -11.06
C SER A 171 9.15 7.34 -9.60
N GLU A 172 8.76 6.09 -9.37
CA GLU A 172 8.58 5.49 -8.05
C GLU A 172 9.41 4.21 -7.91
N GLY A 173 9.51 3.74 -6.68
CA GLY A 173 10.04 2.44 -6.34
C GLY A 173 9.20 1.74 -5.27
N PRO A 174 9.50 0.46 -4.95
CA PRO A 174 8.77 -0.29 -3.95
C PRO A 174 8.98 0.26 -2.55
N ILE A 175 7.92 0.21 -1.73
CA ILE A 175 7.95 0.57 -0.32
C ILE A 175 7.69 -0.69 0.51
N PHE A 176 8.55 -0.97 1.48
CA PHE A 176 8.40 -2.08 2.42
C PHE A 176 8.30 -1.57 3.84
N TYR A 177 7.69 -2.34 4.74
CA TYR A 177 7.30 -1.94 6.08
C TYR A 177 8.01 -2.75 7.19
N PRO A 178 9.34 -2.85 7.19
CA PRO A 178 10.08 -3.61 8.20
C PRO A 178 10.38 -2.81 9.48
N LEU A 179 10.36 -1.47 9.42
CA LEU A 179 10.79 -0.64 10.53
C LEU A 179 9.80 -0.70 11.69
N LYS A 180 10.30 -0.86 12.92
CA LYS A 180 9.45 -1.02 14.13
C LYS A 180 8.39 -2.13 14.01
N PHE A 181 8.55 -3.11 13.12
CA PHE A 181 7.59 -4.19 12.87
C PHE A 181 7.17 -4.92 14.15
N GLU A 182 8.12 -5.16 15.08
CA GLU A 182 7.84 -5.83 16.35
C GLU A 182 7.16 -4.93 17.40
N LYS A 183 7.23 -3.61 17.24
CA LYS A 183 6.59 -2.63 18.13
C LYS A 183 5.18 -2.28 17.69
N ALA A 184 4.85 -2.49 16.43
CA ALA A 184 3.52 -2.28 15.90
C ALA A 184 2.54 -3.34 16.41
N ASN A 185 1.25 -3.01 16.41
CA ASN A 185 0.23 -4.00 16.63
C ASN A 185 0.38 -5.13 15.59
N ARG A 186 0.33 -6.38 16.04
CA ARG A 186 0.58 -7.54 15.19
C ARG A 186 -0.34 -7.58 13.95
N ILE A 187 -1.62 -7.28 14.14
CA ILE A 187 -2.62 -7.32 13.07
C ILE A 187 -2.32 -6.26 12.02
N THR A 188 -2.00 -5.02 12.44
CA THR A 188 -1.66 -3.93 11.50
C THR A 188 -0.37 -4.21 10.75
N ALA A 189 0.65 -4.75 11.44
CA ALA A 189 1.92 -5.11 10.80
C ALA A 189 1.75 -6.21 9.75
N LEU A 190 0.88 -7.20 9.99
CA LEU A 190 0.57 -8.24 9.01
C LEU A 190 -0.29 -7.70 7.86
N ALA A 191 -1.24 -6.80 8.13
CA ALA A 191 -2.06 -6.17 7.11
C ALA A 191 -1.24 -5.35 6.10
N GLU A 192 -0.14 -4.68 6.54
CA GLU A 192 0.76 -3.94 5.65
C GLU A 192 1.47 -4.82 4.60
N SER A 193 1.39 -6.14 4.70
CA SER A 193 1.88 -7.05 3.67
C SER A 193 1.19 -6.81 2.32
N MET A 194 -0.11 -6.50 2.33
CA MET A 194 -0.87 -6.20 1.11
C MET A 194 -0.35 -4.95 0.38
N ARG A 195 0.16 -3.96 1.12
CA ARG A 195 0.78 -2.76 0.52
C ARG A 195 2.09 -3.08 -0.17
N ALA A 196 2.97 -3.84 0.48
CA ALA A 196 4.24 -4.26 -0.12
C ALA A 196 4.02 -5.03 -1.43
N PHE A 197 3.03 -5.94 -1.45
CA PHE A 197 2.62 -6.64 -2.67
C PHE A 197 1.98 -5.69 -3.70
N GLY A 198 1.19 -4.72 -3.26
CA GLY A 198 0.52 -3.74 -4.12
C GLY A 198 1.48 -2.95 -5.01
N CYS A 199 2.76 -2.82 -4.64
CA CYS A 199 3.76 -2.18 -5.46
C CYS A 199 4.01 -2.88 -6.81
N PHE A 200 3.64 -4.17 -6.98
CA PHE A 200 3.63 -4.82 -8.31
C PHE A 200 2.60 -4.17 -9.25
N GLU A 201 1.52 -3.65 -8.71
CA GLU A 201 0.55 -2.85 -9.47
C GLU A 201 1.13 -1.48 -9.85
N CYS A 202 1.86 -0.85 -8.93
CA CYS A 202 2.49 0.46 -9.15
C CYS A 202 3.45 0.44 -10.35
N VAL A 203 4.26 -0.61 -10.50
CA VAL A 203 5.11 -0.80 -11.69
C VAL A 203 4.31 -0.66 -12.98
N THR A 204 3.15 -1.32 -13.06
CA THR A 204 2.30 -1.24 -14.26
C THR A 204 1.75 0.16 -14.46
N HIS A 205 1.37 0.86 -13.38
CA HIS A 205 0.81 2.22 -13.49
C HIS A 205 1.86 3.24 -13.89
N MET A 206 3.09 3.09 -13.42
CA MET A 206 4.18 3.98 -13.80
C MET A 206 4.62 3.79 -15.26
N HIS A 207 4.54 2.57 -15.81
CA HIS A 207 4.80 2.32 -17.22
C HIS A 207 3.60 2.62 -18.14
N ASN A 208 2.37 2.65 -17.60
CA ASN A 208 1.14 2.94 -18.34
C ASN A 208 0.32 4.00 -17.60
N PRO A 209 0.81 5.25 -17.54
CA PRO A 209 0.11 6.34 -16.87
C PRO A 209 -1.24 6.67 -17.54
N PRO A 210 -2.14 7.39 -16.89
CA PRO A 210 -1.97 7.95 -15.55
C PRO A 210 -2.08 6.90 -14.46
N PRO A 211 -1.31 7.05 -13.37
CA PRO A 211 -1.35 6.13 -12.22
C PRO A 211 -2.69 6.26 -11.50
N ILE A 212 -3.32 5.13 -11.12
CA ILE A 212 -4.54 5.14 -10.30
C ILE A 212 -4.23 5.64 -8.89
N HIS A 213 -3.07 5.32 -8.38
CA HIS A 213 -2.49 5.87 -7.17
C HIS A 213 -1.02 6.18 -7.43
N MET A 214 -0.51 7.13 -6.72
CA MET A 214 0.89 7.50 -6.72
C MET A 214 1.35 7.59 -5.27
N HIS A 215 2.60 7.20 -5.00
CA HIS A 215 3.14 7.32 -3.66
C HIS A 215 3.59 8.75 -3.40
N GLY A 216 3.24 9.29 -2.24
CA GLY A 216 3.75 10.59 -1.79
C GLY A 216 5.15 10.47 -1.18
N SER A 217 5.67 9.25 -0.98
CA SER A 217 7.06 8.93 -0.64
C SER A 217 7.63 7.96 -1.68
N ASN A 218 8.95 7.79 -1.71
CA ASN A 218 9.66 7.06 -2.77
C ASN A 218 9.39 7.62 -4.19
N LEU A 219 9.02 8.89 -4.25
CA LEU A 219 8.75 9.60 -5.49
C LEU A 219 9.98 10.42 -5.90
N LEU A 220 10.52 10.11 -7.06
CA LEU A 220 11.57 10.88 -7.71
C LEU A 220 10.96 11.73 -8.82
N VAL A 221 11.26 13.02 -8.84
CA VAL A 221 10.79 13.92 -9.89
C VAL A 221 11.87 14.95 -10.23
N ARG A 222 11.97 15.33 -11.50
CA ARG A 222 12.88 16.36 -11.95
C ARG A 222 12.39 17.76 -11.48
N SER A 223 13.29 18.56 -10.94
CA SER A 223 12.94 19.80 -10.22
C SER A 223 12.18 20.81 -11.08
N ASP A 224 12.56 20.97 -12.36
CA ASP A 224 11.85 21.88 -13.29
C ASP A 224 10.43 21.40 -13.65
N VAL A 225 10.22 20.09 -13.59
CA VAL A 225 8.90 19.46 -13.85
C VAL A 225 7.99 19.66 -12.67
N GLU A 226 8.49 19.38 -11.44
CA GLU A 226 7.72 19.63 -10.22
C GLU A 226 7.36 21.10 -10.10
N ASP A 227 8.29 22.01 -10.40
CA ASP A 227 8.08 23.46 -10.40
C ASP A 227 6.95 23.91 -11.33
N LYS A 228 6.87 23.30 -12.53
CA LYS A 228 5.84 23.63 -13.53
C LYS A 228 4.47 23.06 -13.22
N ILE A 229 4.38 21.98 -12.46
CA ILE A 229 3.11 21.36 -12.06
C ILE A 229 2.62 21.96 -10.75
N GLY A 230 3.50 22.06 -9.74
CA GLY A 230 3.15 22.50 -8.41
C GLY A 230 2.36 21.49 -7.61
N TRP A 231 2.00 21.86 -6.38
CA TRP A 231 1.17 21.05 -5.46
C TRP A 231 -0.10 21.79 -5.05
N GLU A 232 -0.47 22.88 -5.73
CA GLU A 232 -1.62 23.70 -5.38
C GLU A 232 -2.90 23.22 -6.05
N PHE A 233 -3.37 22.04 -5.65
CA PHE A 233 -4.56 21.40 -6.21
C PHE A 233 -5.85 21.66 -5.41
N GLY A 234 -5.81 22.58 -4.43
CA GLY A 234 -6.92 22.83 -3.54
C GLY A 234 -6.92 21.92 -2.30
N PRO A 235 -8.04 21.88 -1.54
CA PRO A 235 -8.12 21.17 -0.27
C PRO A 235 -8.38 19.67 -0.43
N ILE A 236 -7.46 18.96 -1.10
CA ILE A 236 -7.54 17.51 -1.34
C ILE A 236 -6.57 16.73 -0.44
N LEU A 237 -6.90 15.47 -0.15
CA LEU A 237 -6.12 14.59 0.73
C LEU A 237 -5.22 13.59 -0.02
N ALA A 238 -5.35 13.46 -1.34
CA ALA A 238 -4.51 12.64 -2.20
C ALA A 238 -3.85 13.53 -3.27
N GLU A 239 -3.00 14.42 -2.80
CA GLU A 239 -2.23 15.37 -3.62
C GLU A 239 -1.26 14.66 -4.57
N ASP A 240 -0.70 13.55 -4.12
CA ASP A 240 0.21 12.70 -4.89
C ASP A 240 -0.47 12.08 -6.12
N GLN A 241 -1.67 11.51 -5.96
CA GLN A 241 -2.47 11.01 -7.08
C GLN A 241 -2.79 12.13 -8.07
N ARG A 242 -3.16 13.31 -7.58
CA ARG A 242 -3.44 14.48 -8.44
C ARG A 242 -2.21 14.91 -9.20
N PHE A 243 -1.07 15.00 -8.52
CA PHE A 243 0.22 15.32 -9.14
C PHE A 243 0.55 14.35 -10.28
N GLY A 244 0.42 13.04 -10.06
CA GLY A 244 0.64 12.03 -11.09
C GLY A 244 -0.27 12.19 -12.31
N TYR A 245 -1.53 12.55 -12.10
CA TYR A 245 -2.45 12.80 -13.18
C TYR A 245 -2.10 14.07 -14.00
N GLU A 246 -1.77 15.18 -13.33
CA GLU A 246 -1.38 16.43 -13.99
C GLU A 246 -0.03 16.28 -14.73
N LEU A 247 0.90 15.51 -14.17
CA LEU A 247 2.15 15.16 -14.83
C LEU A 247 1.88 14.40 -16.14
N PHE A 248 1.03 13.39 -16.11
CA PHE A 248 0.62 12.65 -17.32
C PHE A 248 -0.07 13.56 -18.33
N LYS A 249 -1.02 14.40 -17.89
CA LYS A 249 -1.76 15.32 -18.75
C LYS A 249 -0.83 16.29 -19.48
N LYS A 250 0.22 16.76 -18.81
CA LYS A 250 1.15 17.75 -19.36
C LYS A 250 2.27 17.16 -20.22
N TYR A 251 2.80 15.98 -19.83
CA TYR A 251 3.99 15.41 -20.46
C TYR A 251 3.77 14.05 -21.15
N GLY A 252 2.57 13.49 -21.05
CA GLY A 252 2.19 12.27 -21.76
C GLY A 252 2.74 10.98 -21.15
N ARG A 253 2.66 9.90 -21.92
CA ARG A 253 2.94 8.53 -21.44
C ARG A 253 4.38 8.29 -20.99
N ASN A 254 5.34 8.86 -21.68
CA ASN A 254 6.76 8.61 -21.44
C ASN A 254 7.34 9.47 -20.30
N SER A 255 6.46 10.18 -19.57
CA SER A 255 6.89 11.04 -18.46
C SER A 255 7.24 10.28 -17.20
N MET A 256 6.71 9.06 -17.03
CA MET A 256 6.85 8.29 -15.81
C MET A 256 7.57 6.97 -16.05
N GLY A 257 8.23 6.47 -15.01
CA GLY A 257 8.89 5.18 -15.03
C GLY A 257 9.02 4.58 -13.63
N TRP A 258 9.71 3.46 -13.54
CA TRP A 258 9.94 2.74 -12.31
C TRP A 258 11.45 2.63 -12.05
N HIS A 259 11.93 3.20 -10.93
CA HIS A 259 13.36 3.15 -10.61
C HIS A 259 13.73 1.88 -9.81
N GLY A 260 12.76 1.19 -9.21
CA GLY A 260 13.00 -0.07 -8.48
C GLY A 260 13.87 0.05 -7.22
N GLY A 261 14.14 1.28 -6.76
CA GLY A 261 14.85 1.56 -5.52
C GLY A 261 13.92 1.39 -4.33
N ILE A 262 14.37 0.65 -3.31
CA ILE A 262 13.55 0.26 -2.16
C ILE A 262 13.55 1.38 -1.11
N LEU A 263 12.39 1.79 -0.65
CA LEU A 263 12.25 2.62 0.54
C LEU A 263 11.67 1.77 1.68
N LEU A 264 12.23 1.92 2.88
CA LEU A 264 11.74 1.22 4.06
C LEU A 264 10.94 2.18 4.93
N GLU A 265 9.77 1.76 5.35
CA GLU A 265 8.86 2.50 6.22
C GLU A 265 8.43 1.63 7.41
N GLN A 266 7.65 2.20 8.30
CA GLN A 266 7.05 1.47 9.42
C GLN A 266 5.55 1.26 9.19
N PRO A 267 4.99 0.12 9.64
CA PRO A 267 3.55 -0.07 9.66
C PRO A 267 2.90 0.88 10.66
N PRO A 268 1.60 1.20 10.52
CA PRO A 268 0.84 1.87 11.56
C PRO A 268 0.96 1.14 12.90
N LEU A 269 1.23 1.87 13.98
CA LEU A 269 1.51 1.27 15.27
C LEU A 269 0.28 0.62 15.92
N ASN A 270 -0.92 1.11 15.59
CA ASN A 270 -2.18 0.62 16.14
C ASN A 270 -3.30 0.58 15.07
N ILE A 271 -4.40 -0.08 15.40
CA ILE A 271 -5.55 -0.27 14.48
C ILE A 271 -6.22 1.05 14.11
N LYS A 272 -6.29 2.02 15.04
CA LYS A 272 -6.87 3.34 14.78
C LYS A 272 -6.08 4.09 13.72
N ASP A 273 -4.76 4.11 13.82
CA ASP A 273 -3.87 4.73 12.84
C ASP A 273 -4.00 4.07 11.47
N HIS A 274 -4.06 2.75 11.43
CA HIS A 274 -4.31 1.98 10.21
C HIS A 274 -5.62 2.39 9.54
N PHE A 275 -6.72 2.38 10.32
CA PHE A 275 -8.04 2.80 9.85
C PHE A 275 -8.03 4.22 9.29
N MET A 276 -7.49 5.18 10.05
CA MET A 276 -7.48 6.60 9.68
C MET A 276 -6.61 6.87 8.45
N GLN A 277 -5.53 6.12 8.27
CA GLN A 277 -4.67 6.19 7.08
C GLN A 277 -5.44 5.74 5.82
N ARG A 278 -6.11 4.57 5.88
CA ARG A 278 -6.91 4.05 4.75
C ARG A 278 -8.10 4.94 4.42
N ARG A 279 -8.80 5.42 5.46
CA ARG A 279 -9.89 6.39 5.31
C ARG A 279 -9.43 7.63 4.55
N ARG A 280 -8.29 8.20 4.92
CA ARG A 280 -7.73 9.38 4.23
C ARG A 280 -7.49 9.11 2.75
N TRP A 281 -6.92 7.96 2.40
CA TRP A 281 -6.65 7.62 1.00
C TRP A 281 -7.90 7.47 0.16
N VAL A 282 -8.93 6.81 0.71
CA VAL A 282 -10.19 6.62 -0.02
C VAL A 282 -10.92 7.96 -0.21
N ILE A 283 -11.01 8.78 0.83
CA ILE A 283 -11.62 10.12 0.73
C ILE A 283 -10.84 10.98 -0.28
N GLY A 284 -9.52 10.99 -0.24
CA GLY A 284 -8.69 11.72 -1.19
C GLY A 284 -8.90 11.27 -2.63
N ASN A 285 -9.02 9.97 -2.87
CA ASN A 285 -9.35 9.42 -4.19
C ASN A 285 -10.74 9.89 -4.66
N LEU A 286 -11.75 9.87 -3.77
CA LEU A 286 -13.10 10.33 -4.09
C LEU A 286 -13.16 11.84 -4.36
N GLN A 287 -12.38 12.65 -3.64
CA GLN A 287 -12.26 14.09 -3.91
C GLN A 287 -11.68 14.38 -5.30
N ASN A 288 -10.78 13.54 -5.79
CA ASN A 288 -10.13 13.71 -7.08
C ASN A 288 -11.01 13.27 -8.28
N ILE A 289 -12.05 12.46 -8.06
CA ILE A 289 -12.86 11.87 -9.16
C ILE A 289 -13.37 12.92 -10.13
N GLU A 290 -13.86 14.07 -9.66
CA GLU A 290 -14.46 15.09 -10.50
C GLU A 290 -13.46 15.77 -11.46
N ASN A 291 -12.18 15.72 -11.12
CA ASN A 291 -11.10 16.38 -11.84
C ASN A 291 -10.46 15.53 -12.95
N PHE A 292 -10.91 14.29 -13.13
CA PHE A 292 -10.28 13.34 -14.02
C PHE A 292 -11.06 13.14 -15.33
N SER A 293 -10.38 12.68 -16.39
CA SER A 293 -11.02 12.27 -17.63
C SER A 293 -12.02 11.13 -17.41
N LYS A 294 -13.03 11.00 -18.27
CA LYS A 294 -14.10 9.99 -18.15
C LYS A 294 -13.55 8.57 -17.99
N PHE A 295 -12.56 8.18 -18.78
CA PHE A 295 -11.96 6.85 -18.68
C PHE A 295 -11.21 6.61 -17.36
N PHE A 296 -10.44 7.59 -16.90
CA PHE A 296 -9.71 7.48 -15.66
C PHE A 296 -10.66 7.51 -14.44
N LYS A 297 -11.68 8.33 -14.51
CA LYS A 297 -12.79 8.38 -13.55
C LYS A 297 -13.44 7.01 -13.40
N PHE A 298 -13.78 6.34 -14.50
CA PHE A 298 -14.34 4.99 -14.46
C PHE A 298 -13.41 3.98 -13.76
N ARG A 299 -12.12 3.98 -14.10
CA ARG A 299 -11.13 3.10 -13.46
C ARG A 299 -11.04 3.33 -11.94
N LEU A 300 -11.10 4.58 -11.50
CA LEU A 300 -11.02 4.95 -10.10
C LEU A 300 -12.31 4.55 -9.35
N ILE A 301 -13.48 4.81 -9.95
CA ILE A 301 -14.77 4.37 -9.40
C ILE A 301 -14.79 2.84 -9.27
N TYR A 302 -14.39 2.11 -10.30
CA TYR A 302 -14.30 0.65 -10.26
C TYR A 302 -13.40 0.17 -9.09
N LYS A 303 -12.25 0.80 -8.90
CA LYS A 303 -11.35 0.46 -7.78
C LYS A 303 -11.99 0.74 -6.41
N CYS A 304 -12.59 1.92 -6.22
CA CYS A 304 -13.28 2.26 -4.96
C CYS A 304 -14.46 1.30 -4.69
N THR A 305 -15.25 0.99 -5.73
CA THR A 305 -16.36 0.03 -5.63
C THR A 305 -15.86 -1.38 -5.30
N SER A 306 -14.73 -1.81 -5.86
CA SER A 306 -14.12 -3.10 -5.51
C SER A 306 -13.76 -3.19 -4.04
N PHE A 307 -13.17 -2.16 -3.46
CA PHE A 307 -12.87 -2.13 -2.02
C PHE A 307 -14.14 -2.12 -1.16
N PHE A 308 -15.15 -1.34 -1.55
CA PHE A 308 -16.44 -1.29 -0.87
C PHE A 308 -17.13 -2.66 -0.86
N LEU A 309 -17.28 -3.27 -2.04
CA LEU A 309 -17.89 -4.59 -2.20
C LEU A 309 -17.04 -5.69 -1.53
N GLY A 310 -15.72 -5.52 -1.46
CA GLY A 310 -14.81 -6.42 -0.77
C GLY A 310 -15.15 -6.57 0.71
N PHE A 311 -15.50 -5.48 1.38
CA PHE A 311 -15.95 -5.53 2.77
C PHE A 311 -17.29 -6.28 2.88
N VAL A 312 -18.28 -5.91 2.07
CA VAL A 312 -19.62 -6.54 2.10
C VAL A 312 -19.52 -8.05 1.83
N SER A 313 -18.79 -8.42 0.77
CA SER A 313 -18.55 -9.83 0.42
C SER A 313 -17.79 -10.58 1.50
N GLY A 314 -16.78 -9.95 2.10
CA GLY A 314 -15.98 -10.55 3.18
C GLY A 314 -16.82 -10.85 4.42
N VAL A 315 -17.67 -9.91 4.84
CA VAL A 315 -18.58 -10.10 5.99
C VAL A 315 -19.59 -11.22 5.72
N ILE A 316 -20.23 -11.22 4.54
CA ILE A 316 -21.19 -12.25 4.17
C ILE A 316 -20.51 -13.63 4.10
N SER A 317 -19.33 -13.70 3.46
CA SER A 317 -18.60 -14.97 3.31
C SER A 317 -18.12 -15.51 4.67
N LEU A 318 -17.65 -14.66 5.56
CA LEU A 318 -17.25 -15.05 6.91
C LEU A 318 -18.45 -15.52 7.74
N GLY A 319 -19.57 -14.80 7.68
CA GLY A 319 -20.81 -15.17 8.35
C GLY A 319 -21.35 -16.53 7.86
N LEU A 320 -21.33 -16.76 6.55
CA LEU A 320 -21.72 -18.04 5.98
C LEU A 320 -20.77 -19.17 6.36
N ALA A 321 -19.46 -18.93 6.33
CA ALA A 321 -18.47 -19.92 6.74
C ALA A 321 -18.68 -20.31 8.22
N MET A 322 -18.96 -19.35 9.09
CA MET A 322 -19.29 -19.63 10.50
C MET A 322 -20.60 -20.43 10.60
N TYR A 323 -21.66 -19.97 9.93
CA TYR A 323 -22.97 -20.64 9.96
C TYR A 323 -22.91 -22.11 9.51
N ILE A 324 -22.14 -22.40 8.46
CA ILE A 324 -22.01 -23.75 7.91
C ILE A 324 -21.09 -24.63 8.77
N ASN A 325 -20.00 -24.07 9.31
CA ASN A 325 -18.96 -24.88 9.96
C ASN A 325 -19.10 -24.96 11.48
N ILE A 326 -19.68 -23.96 12.17
CA ILE A 326 -19.85 -24.02 13.63
C ILE A 326 -20.65 -25.27 14.07
N PRO A 327 -21.79 -25.65 13.46
CA PRO A 327 -22.49 -26.87 13.82
C PRO A 327 -21.67 -28.13 13.61
N LYS A 328 -20.87 -28.18 12.51
CA LYS A 328 -19.99 -29.32 12.21
C LYS A 328 -18.85 -29.43 13.21
N VAL A 329 -18.22 -28.30 13.56
CA VAL A 329 -17.18 -28.24 14.58
C VAL A 329 -17.76 -28.58 15.95
N ALA A 330 -18.94 -28.06 16.31
CA ALA A 330 -19.63 -28.38 17.55
C ALA A 330 -19.98 -29.88 17.64
N SER A 331 -20.45 -30.48 16.53
CA SER A 331 -20.72 -31.93 16.49
C SER A 331 -19.44 -32.75 16.66
N VAL A 332 -18.31 -32.34 16.06
CA VAL A 332 -17.02 -33.00 16.26
C VAL A 332 -16.58 -32.93 17.74
N PHE A 333 -16.75 -31.77 18.38
CA PHE A 333 -16.42 -31.62 19.79
C PHE A 333 -17.42 -32.29 20.73
N SER A 334 -18.70 -32.39 20.36
CA SER A 334 -19.70 -33.11 21.16
C SER A 334 -19.56 -34.64 21.09
N TYR A 335 -19.00 -35.15 20.00
CA TYR A 335 -18.67 -36.59 19.86
C TYR A 335 -17.29 -36.94 20.45
N ALA A 336 -16.43 -35.94 20.65
CA ALA A 336 -15.19 -36.11 21.37
C ALA A 336 -15.44 -35.94 22.88
N SER A 337 -16.16 -36.90 23.48
CA SER A 337 -15.94 -37.21 24.89
C SER A 337 -14.50 -37.73 24.97
N PHE A 338 -13.55 -36.84 25.28
CA PHE A 338 -12.15 -37.19 25.49
C PHE A 338 -12.08 -38.15 26.69
N ASP A 339 -12.07 -39.45 26.40
CA ASP A 339 -11.72 -40.44 27.41
C ASP A 339 -10.20 -40.39 27.59
N TRP A 340 -9.76 -39.63 28.57
CA TRP A 340 -8.35 -39.39 28.87
C TRP A 340 -7.58 -40.68 29.22
N ASN A 341 -8.27 -41.83 29.33
CA ASN A 341 -7.68 -43.11 29.72
C ASN A 341 -7.26 -44.01 28.56
N ASN A 342 -7.62 -43.71 27.31
CA ASN A 342 -7.29 -44.57 26.18
C ASN A 342 -6.75 -43.78 24.97
N ASN A 343 -5.43 -43.84 24.76
CA ASN A 343 -4.70 -43.50 23.53
C ASN A 343 -5.07 -42.21 22.82
N ILE A 344 -4.68 -41.08 23.41
CA ILE A 344 -4.78 -39.69 22.82
C ILE A 344 -4.27 -39.64 21.36
N ALA A 345 -3.24 -40.41 20.98
CA ALA A 345 -2.69 -40.42 19.63
C ALA A 345 -3.67 -41.02 18.61
N PHE A 346 -4.48 -42.01 18.97
CA PHE A 346 -5.46 -42.64 18.10
C PHE A 346 -6.67 -41.71 17.89
N ASP A 347 -7.12 -41.02 18.93
CA ASP A 347 -8.25 -40.07 18.86
C ASP A 347 -7.91 -38.84 18.04
N VAL A 348 -6.68 -38.33 18.12
CA VAL A 348 -6.19 -37.24 17.27
C VAL A 348 -6.09 -37.68 15.81
N PHE A 349 -5.68 -38.92 15.54
CA PHE A 349 -5.59 -39.44 14.18
C PHE A 349 -6.98 -39.67 13.58
N VAL A 350 -7.93 -40.20 14.31
CA VAL A 350 -9.34 -40.38 13.91
C VAL A 350 -10.01 -39.03 13.72
N TRP A 351 -9.68 -38.03 14.56
CA TRP A 351 -10.16 -36.66 14.42
C TRP A 351 -9.60 -36.00 13.16
N PHE A 352 -8.32 -36.15 12.87
CA PHE A 352 -7.66 -35.64 11.65
C PHE A 352 -8.18 -36.34 10.41
N ASP A 353 -8.38 -37.63 10.47
CA ASP A 353 -8.99 -38.46 9.39
C ASP A 353 -10.43 -38.00 9.09
N ARG A 354 -11.24 -37.74 10.10
CA ARG A 354 -12.60 -37.20 9.94
C ARG A 354 -12.62 -35.75 9.44
N LEU A 355 -11.67 -34.91 9.84
CA LEU A 355 -11.51 -33.57 9.29
C LEU A 355 -11.10 -33.57 7.81
N THR A 356 -10.28 -34.51 7.40
CA THR A 356 -9.85 -34.68 6.00
C THR A 356 -10.89 -35.44 5.16
N HIS A 357 -11.71 -36.31 5.77
CA HIS A 357 -12.78 -37.09 5.10
C HIS A 357 -14.15 -36.41 5.09
N ILE A 358 -14.20 -35.09 5.26
CA ILE A 358 -15.44 -34.29 5.15
C ILE A 358 -16.04 -34.32 3.74
N ASN A 359 -15.78 -35.28 2.88
CA ASN A 359 -16.55 -35.59 1.66
C ASN A 359 -15.85 -36.62 0.78
N SER A 360 -15.58 -37.78 1.22
CA SER A 360 -15.15 -38.79 0.27
C SER A 360 -16.06 -40.02 0.27
N SER A 361 -17.23 -39.86 -0.31
CA SER A 361 -17.71 -40.98 -1.14
C SER A 361 -16.85 -40.98 -2.40
N TYR A 362 -15.73 -41.69 -2.36
CA TYR A 362 -14.83 -41.88 -3.51
C TYR A 362 -15.54 -42.30 -4.80
N ASN A 363 -16.74 -42.81 -4.70
CA ASN A 363 -17.60 -43.26 -5.82
C ASN A 363 -18.32 -42.10 -6.52
N GLU A 364 -18.37 -40.89 -5.98
CA GLU A 364 -19.00 -39.74 -6.67
C GLU A 364 -18.03 -38.98 -7.58
N ILE A 365 -16.73 -39.14 -7.39
CA ILE A 365 -15.69 -38.44 -8.19
C ILE A 365 -15.68 -38.91 -9.66
N PHE A 366 -16.14 -40.12 -9.93
CA PHE A 366 -16.13 -40.74 -11.27
C PHE A 366 -17.50 -40.78 -11.95
N ARG A 367 -18.54 -40.17 -11.39
CA ARG A 367 -19.82 -40.01 -12.11
C ARG A 367 -19.66 -38.93 -13.19
N PRO A 368 -20.23 -39.13 -14.40
CA PRO A 368 -20.28 -38.06 -15.38
C PRO A 368 -21.00 -36.86 -14.76
N LEU A 369 -20.30 -35.72 -14.73
CA LEU A 369 -20.81 -34.46 -14.16
C LEU A 369 -22.01 -34.00 -14.99
N THR A 370 -23.11 -33.69 -14.34
CA THR A 370 -24.22 -32.95 -14.98
C THR A 370 -23.78 -31.51 -15.30
N ASP A 371 -24.47 -30.84 -16.23
CA ASP A 371 -24.14 -29.44 -16.58
C ASP A 371 -24.10 -28.52 -15.34
N ILE A 372 -24.97 -28.74 -14.36
CA ILE A 372 -25.01 -28.01 -13.09
C ILE A 372 -23.74 -28.31 -12.24
N GLN A 373 -23.34 -29.60 -12.18
CA GLN A 373 -22.12 -29.98 -11.45
C GLN A 373 -20.87 -29.49 -12.13
N ILE A 374 -20.82 -29.40 -13.45
CA ILE A 374 -19.72 -28.79 -14.21
C ILE A 374 -19.65 -27.28 -13.90
N PHE A 375 -20.79 -26.62 -13.89
CA PHE A 375 -20.84 -25.18 -13.54
C PHE A 375 -20.38 -24.93 -12.11
N ASP A 376 -20.87 -25.69 -11.14
CA ASP A 376 -20.50 -25.59 -9.74
C ASP A 376 -19.00 -25.86 -9.51
N SER A 377 -18.47 -26.90 -10.18
CA SER A 377 -17.03 -27.24 -10.10
C SER A 377 -16.15 -26.16 -10.73
N THR A 378 -16.56 -25.62 -11.88
CA THR A 378 -15.84 -24.54 -12.54
C THR A 378 -15.82 -23.28 -11.66
N LEU A 379 -16.96 -22.92 -11.09
CA LEU A 379 -17.08 -21.80 -10.18
C LEU A 379 -16.21 -21.99 -8.93
N ALA A 380 -16.22 -23.19 -8.34
CA ALA A 380 -15.36 -23.52 -7.19
C ALA A 380 -13.88 -23.37 -7.52
N LEU A 381 -13.43 -23.81 -8.69
CA LEU A 381 -12.03 -23.62 -9.15
C LEU A 381 -11.68 -22.16 -9.33
N ILE A 382 -12.57 -21.35 -9.89
CA ILE A 382 -12.35 -19.91 -10.07
C ILE A 382 -12.26 -19.20 -8.71
N LEU A 383 -13.13 -19.55 -7.77
CA LEU A 383 -13.10 -19.02 -6.41
C LEU A 383 -11.83 -19.45 -5.67
N LEU A 384 -11.42 -20.70 -5.81
CA LEU A 384 -10.17 -21.21 -5.24
C LEU A 384 -8.96 -20.48 -5.81
N PHE A 385 -8.91 -20.28 -7.12
CA PHE A 385 -7.85 -19.47 -7.76
C PHE A 385 -7.80 -18.05 -7.18
N SER A 386 -8.96 -17.37 -7.12
CA SER A 386 -9.05 -16.00 -6.59
C SER A 386 -8.58 -15.92 -5.14
N SER A 387 -9.01 -16.86 -4.30
CA SER A 387 -8.61 -16.95 -2.89
C SER A 387 -7.12 -17.25 -2.74
N THR A 388 -6.59 -18.14 -3.58
CA THR A 388 -5.15 -18.48 -3.59
C THR A 388 -4.30 -17.28 -3.98
N VAL A 389 -4.67 -16.53 -5.00
CA VAL A 389 -3.97 -15.30 -5.40
C VAL A 389 -3.99 -14.27 -4.30
N TRP A 390 -5.12 -14.13 -3.62
CA TRP A 390 -5.25 -13.21 -2.50
C TRP A 390 -4.37 -13.61 -1.30
N LEU A 391 -4.36 -14.90 -0.91
CA LEU A 391 -3.47 -15.43 0.13
C LEU A 391 -2.00 -15.29 -0.25
N LEU A 392 -1.66 -15.60 -1.51
CA LEU A 392 -0.30 -15.44 -2.05
C LEU A 392 0.17 -14.00 -1.94
N SER A 393 -0.70 -13.02 -2.20
CA SER A 393 -0.34 -11.60 -2.10
C SER A 393 0.05 -11.21 -0.68
N TYR A 394 -0.63 -11.70 0.37
CA TYR A 394 -0.20 -11.51 1.74
C TYR A 394 1.13 -12.19 2.06
N GLN A 395 1.32 -13.42 1.59
CA GLN A 395 2.54 -14.20 1.85
C GLN A 395 3.78 -13.56 1.19
N VAL A 396 3.66 -13.19 -0.08
CA VAL A 396 4.76 -12.52 -0.80
C VAL A 396 5.05 -11.15 -0.19
N GLY A 397 4.03 -10.37 0.11
CA GLY A 397 4.22 -9.05 0.73
C GLY A 397 4.84 -9.15 2.13
N LEU A 398 4.43 -10.14 2.95
CA LEU A 398 5.07 -10.40 4.24
C LEU A 398 6.54 -10.79 4.07
N PHE A 399 6.84 -11.68 3.13
CA PHE A 399 8.22 -12.06 2.81
C PHE A 399 9.08 -10.84 2.47
N LEU A 400 8.57 -9.92 1.63
CA LEU A 400 9.25 -8.68 1.26
C LEU A 400 9.50 -7.79 2.48
N ASN A 401 8.52 -7.62 3.35
CA ASN A 401 8.67 -6.85 4.58
C ASN A 401 9.69 -7.50 5.53
N LEU A 402 9.61 -8.81 5.75
CA LEU A 402 10.46 -9.54 6.68
C LEU A 402 11.91 -9.70 6.19
N LYS A 403 12.18 -9.51 4.90
CA LYS A 403 13.54 -9.54 4.35
C LYS A 403 14.46 -8.51 5.01
N TYR A 404 13.92 -7.35 5.37
CA TYR A 404 14.65 -6.23 5.97
C TYR A 404 14.48 -6.12 7.50
N THR A 405 13.85 -7.11 8.14
CA THR A 405 13.74 -7.17 9.60
C THR A 405 14.86 -8.01 10.21
N LYS A 406 15.28 -7.66 11.43
CA LYS A 406 16.26 -8.44 12.21
C LYS A 406 15.60 -9.58 13.03
N ILE A 407 14.44 -10.07 12.60
CA ILE A 407 13.70 -11.14 13.26
C ILE A 407 14.30 -12.49 12.88
N GLY A 408 14.45 -13.41 13.88
CA GLY A 408 14.94 -14.77 13.65
C GLY A 408 14.03 -15.58 12.71
N TRP A 409 14.59 -16.53 11.98
CA TRP A 409 13.90 -17.32 10.96
C TRP A 409 12.65 -18.06 11.49
N PHE A 410 12.73 -18.66 12.68
CA PHE A 410 11.62 -19.37 13.30
C PHE A 410 10.41 -18.45 13.53
N LYS A 411 10.67 -17.22 14.04
CA LYS A 411 9.63 -16.22 14.24
C LYS A 411 9.04 -15.74 12.90
N LYS A 412 9.83 -15.69 11.84
CA LYS A 412 9.33 -15.38 10.48
C LYS A 412 8.34 -16.46 10.01
N ILE A 413 8.63 -17.74 10.22
CA ILE A 413 7.69 -18.84 9.89
C ILE A 413 6.39 -18.69 10.67
N ILE A 414 6.45 -18.44 11.98
CA ILE A 414 5.25 -18.22 12.79
C ILE A 414 4.41 -17.05 12.22
N LEU A 415 5.05 -15.95 11.79
CA LEU A 415 4.36 -14.81 11.19
C LEU A 415 3.65 -15.19 9.88
N HIS A 416 4.26 -16.03 9.05
CA HIS A 416 3.62 -16.55 7.84
C HIS A 416 2.40 -17.43 8.16
N ILE A 417 2.49 -18.30 9.14
CA ILE A 417 1.37 -19.13 9.62
C ILE A 417 0.24 -18.24 10.18
N GLN A 418 0.59 -17.26 11.03
CA GLN A 418 -0.39 -16.32 11.58
C GLN A 418 -1.10 -15.54 10.46
N THR A 419 -0.37 -15.13 9.42
CA THR A 419 -0.96 -14.41 8.29
C THR A 419 -1.94 -15.28 7.51
N LEU A 420 -1.68 -16.58 7.33
CA LEU A 420 -2.63 -17.51 6.71
C LEU A 420 -3.92 -17.63 7.54
N ILE A 421 -3.79 -17.82 8.84
CA ILE A 421 -4.94 -17.98 9.75
C ILE A 421 -5.76 -16.69 9.84
N LEU A 422 -5.09 -15.54 9.91
CA LEU A 422 -5.72 -14.23 10.08
C LEU A 422 -6.14 -13.57 8.76
N ALA A 423 -5.80 -14.13 7.61
CA ALA A 423 -6.04 -13.52 6.31
C ALA A 423 -7.47 -12.99 6.11
N PRO A 424 -8.56 -13.71 6.47
CA PRO A 424 -9.92 -13.18 6.33
C PRO A 424 -10.13 -11.89 7.13
N PHE A 425 -9.62 -11.83 8.36
CA PHE A 425 -9.71 -10.65 9.21
C PHE A 425 -8.83 -9.50 8.72
N LEU A 426 -7.64 -9.80 8.18
CA LEU A 426 -6.77 -8.80 7.55
C LEU A 426 -7.47 -8.18 6.34
N GLY A 427 -8.17 -8.96 5.53
CA GLY A 427 -8.97 -8.47 4.41
C GLY A 427 -10.11 -7.54 4.84
N LEU A 428 -10.81 -7.88 5.92
CA LEU A 428 -11.83 -7.02 6.50
C LEU A 428 -11.23 -5.72 7.05
N LEU A 429 -10.08 -5.79 7.72
CA LEU A 429 -9.38 -4.63 8.25
C LEU A 429 -8.95 -3.66 7.13
N GLU A 430 -8.52 -4.18 5.97
CA GLU A 430 -8.16 -3.36 4.80
C GLU A 430 -9.38 -2.77 4.09
N SER A 431 -10.50 -3.48 4.02
CA SER A 431 -11.68 -3.08 3.26
C SER A 431 -12.69 -2.25 4.07
N PHE A 432 -12.75 -2.41 5.39
CA PHE A 432 -13.68 -1.66 6.26
C PHE A 432 -13.47 -0.14 6.19
N PRO A 433 -12.24 0.40 6.25
CA PRO A 433 -12.03 1.84 6.09
C PRO A 433 -12.54 2.38 4.76
N ALA A 434 -12.43 1.58 3.69
CA ALA A 434 -12.93 1.97 2.37
C ALA A 434 -14.47 2.00 2.33
N PHE A 435 -15.12 0.99 2.91
CA PHE A 435 -16.57 0.94 3.06
C PHE A 435 -17.08 2.15 3.84
N TYR A 436 -16.52 2.40 5.02
CA TYR A 436 -16.87 3.55 5.86
C TYR A 436 -16.67 4.88 5.14
N SER A 437 -15.53 5.06 4.47
CA SER A 437 -15.17 6.31 3.80
C SER A 437 -16.08 6.64 2.63
N VAL A 438 -16.53 5.64 1.87
CA VAL A 438 -17.48 5.83 0.77
C VAL A 438 -18.82 6.33 1.32
N ILE A 439 -19.33 5.68 2.37
CA ILE A 439 -20.59 6.10 3.02
C ILE A 439 -20.43 7.52 3.58
N GLU A 440 -19.38 7.79 4.33
CA GLU A 440 -19.10 9.10 4.91
C GLU A 440 -19.03 10.20 3.84
N PHE A 441 -18.30 9.96 2.75
CA PHE A 441 -18.13 10.92 1.67
C PHE A 441 -19.46 11.29 1.02
N TYR A 442 -20.28 10.30 0.65
CA TYR A 442 -21.56 10.53 0.01
C TYR A 442 -22.60 11.09 1.00
N PHE A 443 -22.61 10.65 2.25
CA PHE A 443 -23.46 11.23 3.29
C PHE A 443 -23.17 12.73 3.48
N HIS A 444 -21.90 13.11 3.58
CA HIS A 444 -21.52 14.52 3.67
C HIS A 444 -21.85 15.30 2.40
N LYS A 445 -21.76 14.69 1.23
CA LYS A 445 -22.15 15.32 -0.04
C LYS A 445 -23.66 15.57 -0.13
N LEU A 446 -24.49 14.65 0.38
CA LEU A 446 -25.96 14.77 0.41
C LEU A 446 -26.44 15.79 1.44
N MET A 447 -25.85 15.78 2.64
CA MET A 447 -26.29 16.66 3.75
C MET A 447 -25.81 18.10 3.62
N ARG A 448 -24.89 18.42 2.72
CA ARG A 448 -24.31 19.76 2.55
C ARG A 448 -24.51 20.28 1.15
N HIS A 449 -25.60 21.01 0.93
CA HIS A 449 -25.66 22.01 -0.12
C HIS A 449 -24.58 23.08 0.14
N ASN A 450 -23.45 23.04 -0.59
CA ASN A 450 -22.49 24.13 -0.82
C ASN A 450 -21.31 24.43 0.12
N LYS A 451 -20.92 23.62 1.12
CA LYS A 451 -19.60 23.85 1.78
C LYS A 451 -18.88 22.54 2.02
N ILE A 452 -17.82 22.26 1.23
CA ILE A 452 -16.81 21.26 1.56
C ILE A 452 -16.08 21.76 2.81
N LYS A 453 -16.52 21.34 4.01
CA LYS A 453 -15.68 21.46 5.19
C LYS A 453 -14.48 20.54 4.97
N SER A 454 -13.30 21.05 5.30
CA SER A 454 -12.09 20.23 5.34
C SER A 454 -12.38 19.00 6.20
N TYR A 455 -12.25 17.80 5.60
CA TYR A 455 -12.26 16.58 6.39
C TYR A 455 -11.16 16.66 7.45
N ASP A 456 -11.45 16.28 8.68
CA ASP A 456 -10.48 16.29 9.75
C ASP A 456 -9.29 15.40 9.38
N PHE A 457 -8.12 16.00 9.40
CA PHE A 457 -6.89 15.31 9.09
C PHE A 457 -6.33 14.71 10.39
N TYR A 458 -6.36 13.40 10.46
CA TYR A 458 -5.74 12.67 11.54
C TYR A 458 -4.23 12.49 11.26
N VAL A 459 -3.40 12.90 12.21
CA VAL A 459 -1.96 12.67 12.16
C VAL A 459 -1.67 11.34 12.83
N ILE A 460 -1.08 10.43 12.07
CA ILE A 460 -0.71 9.09 12.56
C ILE A 460 0.45 9.24 13.54
N GLU A 461 0.36 8.60 14.70
CA GLU A 461 1.46 8.47 15.64
C GLU A 461 2.54 7.54 15.07
N LYS A 462 3.82 7.96 15.23
CA LYS A 462 4.94 7.22 14.63
C LYS A 462 6.07 6.99 15.60
#